data_56c1e52565dfa3b81df82c9ecde4f61f
#
_entry.id   56c1e52565dfa3b81df82c9ecde4f61f
#
_cell.length_a   1.000
_cell.length_b   1.000
_cell.length_c   1.000
_cell.angle_alpha   90.00
_cell.angle_beta   90.00
_cell.angle_gamma   90.00
#
_symmetry.space_group_name_H-M   'P 1'
#
loop_
_entity.id
_entity.type
_entity.pdbx_description
1 polymer ?
#
loop_
_entity_poly.entity_id
_entity_poly.type
_entity_poly.pdbx_seq_one_letter_code
_entity_poly.pdbx_strand_id
1 'polypeptide(L)'
;IVYDFIKWSKNNDVPVGPGRGSGAGSLVAYCLGITSLDPIKHGLLFERFLNPERVSMPDFDIDFCMEKRDKVIDYVSSKYGKDAVSQIVTFGTMAARAVVRDVTRALGKPYNLGDKISKMIPFQVGMTLEKAIREQPILKQAIKDDDEVQEIIDLTFKKSKVSCHKTIIE
;
A
#
# COMPACT_ATOMS: atom_id res chain seq x y z
N ILE A 1 5.27 -20.37 -15.14
CA ILE A 1 5.32 -18.90 -15.29
C ILE A 1 6.15 -18.31 -14.14
N VAL A 2 5.71 -18.42 -12.88
CA VAL A 2 6.38 -17.79 -11.72
C VAL A 2 7.86 -18.20 -11.62
N TYR A 3 8.17 -19.48 -11.67
CA TYR A 3 9.56 -19.97 -11.69
C TYR A 3 10.40 -19.32 -12.81
N ASP A 4 9.80 -19.16 -13.99
CA ASP A 4 10.49 -18.67 -15.16
C ASP A 4 10.98 -17.22 -15.00
N PHE A 5 10.12 -16.29 -14.60
CA PHE A 5 10.53 -14.91 -14.45
C PHE A 5 11.41 -14.68 -13.20
N ILE A 6 11.28 -15.48 -12.15
CA ILE A 6 12.21 -15.45 -11.01
C ILE A 6 13.60 -15.93 -11.43
N LYS A 7 13.68 -17.02 -12.19
CA LYS A 7 14.94 -17.53 -12.72
C LYS A 7 15.59 -16.51 -13.67
N TRP A 8 14.78 -15.92 -14.56
CA TRP A 8 15.25 -14.87 -15.45
C TRP A 8 15.79 -13.68 -14.66
N SER A 9 15.07 -13.21 -13.65
CA SER A 9 15.48 -12.10 -12.81
C SER A 9 16.82 -12.35 -12.12
N LYS A 10 16.99 -13.52 -11.50
CA LYS A 10 18.24 -13.92 -10.86
C LYS A 10 19.42 -13.97 -11.85
N ASN A 11 19.17 -14.41 -13.09
CA ASN A 11 20.19 -14.48 -14.14
C ASN A 11 20.50 -13.12 -14.80
N ASN A 12 19.67 -12.11 -14.56
CA ASN A 12 19.86 -10.75 -15.11
C ASN A 12 20.13 -9.71 -14.02
N ASP A 13 20.72 -10.15 -12.89
CA ASP A 13 21.10 -9.29 -11.78
C ASP A 13 19.93 -8.45 -11.20
N VAL A 14 18.71 -8.96 -11.25
CA VAL A 14 17.57 -8.37 -10.58
C VAL A 14 17.39 -9.07 -9.24
N PRO A 15 17.64 -8.40 -8.10
CA PRO A 15 17.40 -8.98 -6.78
C PRO A 15 15.92 -9.33 -6.60
N VAL A 16 15.69 -10.56 -6.11
CA VAL A 16 14.38 -11.11 -5.80
C VAL A 16 14.28 -11.38 -4.32
N GLY A 17 13.18 -10.99 -3.69
CA GLY A 17 12.92 -11.25 -2.27
C GLY A 17 12.82 -12.74 -1.95
N PRO A 18 13.02 -13.13 -0.68
CA PRO A 18 13.05 -14.53 -0.26
C PRO A 18 11.69 -15.24 -0.36
N GLY A 19 10.65 -14.52 -0.52
CA GLY A 19 9.25 -14.96 -0.49
C GLY A 19 8.51 -14.43 0.72
N ARG A 20 7.21 -14.22 0.57
CA ARG A 20 6.30 -13.77 1.63
C ARG A 20 4.90 -14.34 1.46
N GLY A 21 4.02 -14.06 2.41
CA GLY A 21 2.63 -14.53 2.36
C GLY A 21 2.51 -16.04 2.33
N SER A 22 1.51 -16.57 1.63
CA SER A 22 1.23 -18.00 1.51
C SER A 22 2.32 -18.77 0.75
N GLY A 23 2.99 -18.12 -0.20
CA GLY A 23 4.06 -18.73 -0.96
C GLY A 23 5.26 -19.18 -0.12
N ALA A 24 5.56 -18.48 0.98
CA ALA A 24 6.69 -18.80 1.86
C ALA A 24 6.54 -20.17 2.58
N GLY A 25 5.30 -20.64 2.81
CA GLY A 25 5.03 -21.94 3.43
C GLY A 25 5.06 -23.11 2.45
N SER A 26 5.20 -22.89 1.16
CA SER A 26 5.17 -23.94 0.14
C SER A 26 6.52 -24.60 -0.06
N LEU A 27 6.62 -25.89 0.31
CA LEU A 27 7.81 -26.69 0.04
C LEU A 27 8.07 -26.84 -1.47
N VAL A 28 7.02 -26.94 -2.27
CA VAL A 28 7.13 -27.03 -3.73
C VAL A 28 7.74 -25.75 -4.30
N ALA A 29 7.28 -24.57 -3.84
CA ALA A 29 7.84 -23.27 -4.26
C ALA A 29 9.32 -23.15 -3.86
N TYR A 30 9.69 -23.65 -2.68
CA TYR A 30 11.08 -23.69 -2.25
C TYR A 30 11.94 -24.63 -3.14
N CYS A 31 11.49 -25.85 -3.38
CA CYS A 31 12.20 -26.81 -4.24
C CYS A 31 12.36 -26.31 -5.68
N LEU A 32 11.38 -25.56 -6.18
CA LEU A 32 11.45 -24.92 -7.50
C LEU A 32 12.33 -23.65 -7.50
N GLY A 33 12.80 -23.18 -6.35
CA GLY A 33 13.57 -21.92 -6.26
C GLY A 33 12.75 -20.65 -6.46
N ILE A 34 11.43 -20.75 -6.34
CA ILE A 34 10.49 -19.60 -6.33
C ILE A 34 10.69 -18.81 -5.04
N THR A 35 10.76 -19.52 -3.90
CA THR A 35 11.10 -18.93 -2.60
C THR A 35 12.50 -19.38 -2.16
N SER A 36 13.12 -18.60 -1.27
CA SER A 36 14.45 -18.90 -0.72
C SER A 36 14.40 -19.32 0.76
N LEU A 37 13.19 -19.36 1.34
CA LEU A 37 12.95 -19.78 2.72
C LEU A 37 12.58 -21.26 2.75
N ASP A 38 13.36 -22.06 3.50
CA ASP A 38 13.03 -23.45 3.75
C ASP A 38 11.87 -23.53 4.77
N PRO A 39 10.65 -23.92 4.34
CA PRO A 39 9.48 -23.92 5.21
C PRO A 39 9.57 -24.95 6.34
N ILE A 40 10.32 -26.05 6.15
CA ILE A 40 10.50 -27.08 7.17
C ILE A 40 11.45 -26.58 8.25
N LYS A 41 12.59 -26.03 7.84
CA LYS A 41 13.61 -25.48 8.77
C LYS A 41 13.04 -24.36 9.64
N HIS A 42 12.16 -23.53 9.08
CA HIS A 42 11.56 -22.40 9.79
C HIS A 42 10.21 -22.73 10.44
N GLY A 43 9.75 -23.99 10.40
CA GLY A 43 8.50 -24.42 11.02
C GLY A 43 7.27 -23.67 10.48
N LEU A 44 7.28 -23.31 9.19
CA LEU A 44 6.15 -22.62 8.56
C LEU A 44 5.01 -23.62 8.34
N LEU A 45 3.86 -23.33 8.96
CA LEU A 45 2.69 -24.19 8.89
C LEU A 45 2.06 -24.12 7.49
N PHE A 46 2.14 -25.23 6.76
CA PHE A 46 1.57 -25.37 5.43
C PHE A 46 0.03 -25.29 5.44
N GLU A 47 -0.61 -25.84 6.46
CA GLU A 47 -2.06 -25.86 6.62
C GLU A 47 -2.66 -24.45 6.74
N ARG A 48 -1.88 -23.48 7.21
CA ARG A 48 -2.30 -22.07 7.28
C ARG A 48 -2.55 -21.47 5.89
N PHE A 49 -1.94 -22.05 4.86
CA PHE A 49 -1.97 -21.56 3.48
C PHE A 49 -2.81 -22.40 2.54
N LEU A 50 -3.13 -23.64 2.92
CA LEU A 50 -4.03 -24.54 2.19
C LEU A 50 -5.26 -24.84 3.04
N ASN A 51 -6.28 -24.02 2.92
CA ASN A 51 -7.60 -24.37 3.42
C ASN A 51 -8.36 -25.09 2.29
N PRO A 52 -8.79 -26.36 2.46
CA PRO A 52 -9.57 -27.08 1.45
C PRO A 52 -10.88 -26.39 1.07
N GLU A 53 -11.42 -25.56 1.98
CA GLU A 53 -12.63 -24.78 1.74
C GLU A 53 -12.38 -23.51 0.89
N ARG A 54 -11.10 -23.12 0.73
CA ARG A 54 -10.72 -21.94 -0.04
C ARG A 54 -10.42 -22.33 -1.48
N VAL A 55 -11.45 -22.31 -2.32
CA VAL A 55 -11.30 -22.47 -3.78
C VAL A 55 -10.85 -21.14 -4.38
N SER A 56 -9.56 -20.85 -4.35
CA SER A 56 -8.97 -19.67 -4.99
C SER A 56 -7.74 -20.08 -5.80
N MET A 57 -7.49 -19.35 -6.90
CA MET A 57 -6.25 -19.50 -7.64
C MET A 57 -5.04 -19.25 -6.74
N PRO A 58 -3.89 -19.93 -6.97
CA PRO A 58 -2.66 -19.63 -6.25
C PRO A 58 -2.26 -18.19 -6.44
N ASP A 59 -1.93 -17.51 -5.33
CA ASP A 59 -1.47 -16.14 -5.29
C ASP A 59 -0.03 -16.11 -4.75
N PHE A 60 0.89 -15.55 -5.52
CA PHE A 60 2.30 -15.44 -5.19
C PHE A 60 2.71 -13.97 -5.11
N ASP A 61 2.97 -13.53 -3.91
CA ASP A 61 3.59 -12.23 -3.65
C ASP A 61 5.11 -12.32 -3.84
N ILE A 62 5.64 -11.61 -4.82
CA ILE A 62 7.07 -11.62 -5.14
C ILE A 62 7.60 -10.19 -5.13
N ASP A 63 8.62 -9.98 -4.30
CA ASP A 63 9.27 -8.68 -4.20
C ASP A 63 10.49 -8.61 -5.13
N PHE A 64 10.56 -7.57 -5.95
CA PHE A 64 11.69 -7.25 -6.80
C PHE A 64 12.36 -5.94 -6.38
N CYS A 65 13.65 -5.81 -6.70
CA CYS A 65 14.35 -4.54 -6.57
C CYS A 65 13.60 -3.43 -7.29
N MET A 66 13.30 -2.35 -6.59
CA MET A 66 12.51 -1.23 -7.10
C MET A 66 13.13 -0.59 -8.36
N GLU A 67 14.46 -0.48 -8.43
CA GLU A 67 15.17 0.12 -9.57
C GLU A 67 15.15 -0.77 -10.82
N LYS A 68 15.04 -2.09 -10.63
CA LYS A 68 15.15 -3.07 -11.74
C LYS A 68 13.83 -3.78 -12.06
N ARG A 69 12.77 -3.46 -11.34
CA ARG A 69 11.45 -4.09 -11.50
C ARG A 69 10.90 -3.96 -12.92
N ASP A 70 11.09 -2.82 -13.55
CA ASP A 70 10.57 -2.57 -14.90
C ASP A 70 11.14 -3.53 -15.94
N LYS A 71 12.41 -3.98 -15.76
CA LYS A 71 13.00 -5.02 -16.62
C LYS A 71 12.27 -6.36 -16.54
N VAL A 72 11.77 -6.70 -15.35
CA VAL A 72 11.00 -7.94 -15.16
C VAL A 72 9.65 -7.83 -15.86
N ILE A 73 9.00 -6.68 -15.75
CA ILE A 73 7.71 -6.42 -16.41
C ILE A 73 7.88 -6.52 -17.93
N ASP A 74 8.91 -5.90 -18.47
CA ASP A 74 9.22 -5.93 -19.90
C ASP A 74 9.48 -7.37 -20.38
N TYR A 75 10.23 -8.14 -19.60
CA TYR A 75 10.47 -9.55 -19.90
C TYR A 75 9.18 -10.35 -19.93
N VAL A 76 8.36 -10.23 -18.87
CA VAL A 76 7.09 -10.99 -18.76
C VAL A 76 6.12 -10.58 -19.86
N SER A 77 5.99 -9.27 -20.12
CA SER A 77 5.13 -8.74 -21.19
C SER A 77 5.58 -9.20 -22.57
N SER A 78 6.89 -9.27 -22.81
CA SER A 78 7.44 -9.74 -24.09
C SER A 78 7.26 -11.23 -24.28
N LYS A 79 7.36 -12.01 -23.21
CA LYS A 79 7.28 -13.48 -23.28
C LYS A 79 5.87 -14.03 -23.27
N TYR A 80 4.99 -13.45 -22.47
CA TYR A 80 3.63 -13.97 -22.26
C TYR A 80 2.54 -13.13 -22.95
N GLY A 81 2.91 -12.01 -23.53
CA GLY A 81 2.02 -11.09 -24.24
C GLY A 81 1.58 -9.91 -23.35
N LYS A 82 1.43 -8.75 -23.99
CA LYS A 82 1.01 -7.52 -23.32
C LYS A 82 -0.40 -7.61 -22.73
N ASP A 83 -1.25 -8.42 -23.32
CA ASP A 83 -2.63 -8.62 -22.87
C ASP A 83 -2.73 -9.54 -21.63
N ALA A 84 -1.64 -10.26 -21.32
CA ALA A 84 -1.55 -11.14 -20.15
C ALA A 84 -0.86 -10.47 -18.95
N VAL A 85 -0.39 -9.24 -19.08
CA VAL A 85 0.33 -8.50 -18.05
C VAL A 85 -0.33 -7.17 -17.82
N SER A 86 -0.80 -6.94 -16.61
CA SER A 86 -1.48 -5.71 -16.23
C SER A 86 -0.82 -5.07 -15.01
N GLN A 87 -0.84 -3.76 -14.99
CA GLN A 87 -0.49 -2.99 -13.79
C GLN A 87 -1.77 -2.58 -13.08
N ILE A 88 -1.87 -2.92 -11.80
CA ILE A 88 -3.02 -2.53 -10.98
C ILE A 88 -2.76 -1.19 -10.34
N VAL A 89 -3.67 -0.25 -10.57
CA VAL A 89 -3.66 1.05 -9.92
C VAL A 89 -4.38 0.96 -8.59
N THR A 90 -3.66 1.15 -7.51
CA THR A 90 -4.25 1.26 -6.18
C THR A 90 -4.52 2.73 -5.86
N PHE A 91 -5.77 3.05 -5.56
CA PHE A 91 -6.17 4.37 -5.11
C PHE A 91 -6.10 4.43 -3.59
N GLY A 92 -5.26 5.31 -3.08
CA GLY A 92 -5.17 5.62 -1.66
C GLY A 92 -5.75 7.00 -1.38
N THR A 93 -6.61 7.14 -0.38
CA THR A 93 -7.05 8.44 0.14
C THR A 93 -6.21 8.79 1.36
N MET A 94 -5.81 10.05 1.45
CA MET A 94 -5.12 10.53 2.65
C MET A 94 -6.12 10.63 3.81
N ALA A 95 -5.80 10.00 4.95
CA ALA A 95 -6.64 10.07 6.14
C ALA A 95 -6.75 11.51 6.65
N ALA A 96 -7.93 11.94 7.05
CA ALA A 96 -8.23 13.33 7.44
C ALA A 96 -7.22 13.92 8.44
N ARG A 97 -6.82 13.17 9.46
CA ARG A 97 -5.81 13.59 10.45
C ARG A 97 -4.43 13.83 9.84
N ALA A 98 -4.02 12.99 8.90
CA ALA A 98 -2.71 13.10 8.25
C ALA A 98 -2.67 14.33 7.33
N VAL A 99 -3.72 14.50 6.51
CA VAL A 99 -3.80 15.63 5.58
C VAL A 99 -3.76 16.98 6.30
N VAL A 100 -4.46 17.12 7.43
CA VAL A 100 -4.42 18.35 8.24
C VAL A 100 -2.98 18.70 8.64
N ARG A 101 -2.22 17.72 9.15
CA ARG A 101 -0.82 17.94 9.53
C ARG A 101 0.06 18.28 8.34
N ASP A 102 -0.14 17.59 7.21
CA ASP A 102 0.63 17.82 5.99
C ASP A 102 0.36 19.18 5.37
N VAL A 103 -0.92 19.59 5.33
CA VAL A 103 -1.31 20.93 4.87
C VAL A 103 -0.74 22.03 5.79
N THR A 104 -0.85 21.85 7.11
CA THR A 104 -0.29 22.79 8.09
C THR A 104 1.22 22.98 7.89
N ARG A 105 1.94 21.86 7.69
CA ARG A 105 3.38 21.87 7.40
C ARG A 105 3.70 22.54 6.07
N ALA A 106 2.92 22.25 5.03
CA ALA A 106 3.11 22.84 3.69
C ALA A 106 2.87 24.33 3.66
N LEU A 107 1.98 24.85 4.53
CA LEU A 107 1.75 26.28 4.73
C LEU A 107 2.81 26.95 5.61
N GLY A 108 3.80 26.24 6.10
CA GLY A 108 4.82 26.76 7.02
C GLY A 108 4.27 27.15 8.40
N LYS A 109 3.08 26.70 8.76
CA LYS A 109 2.48 26.99 10.06
C LYS A 109 3.09 26.11 11.16
N PRO A 110 3.02 26.53 12.44
CA PRO A 110 3.58 25.78 13.56
C PRO A 110 2.99 24.36 13.67
N TYR A 111 3.85 23.38 13.94
CA TYR A 111 3.46 21.97 14.07
C TYR A 111 2.37 21.74 15.11
N ASN A 112 2.43 22.43 16.25
CA ASN A 112 1.46 22.34 17.33
C ASN A 112 0.04 22.74 16.89
N LEU A 113 -0.12 23.66 15.95
CA LEU A 113 -1.42 24.03 15.38
C LEU A 113 -2.04 22.86 14.61
N GLY A 114 -1.29 22.24 13.70
CA GLY A 114 -1.76 21.08 12.96
C GLY A 114 -2.07 19.86 13.84
N ASP A 115 -1.26 19.66 14.89
CA ASP A 115 -1.49 18.59 15.86
C ASP A 115 -2.75 18.85 16.70
N LYS A 116 -2.98 20.09 17.15
CA LYS A 116 -4.20 20.50 17.84
C LYS A 116 -5.44 20.27 17.00
N ILE A 117 -5.45 20.72 15.75
CA ILE A 117 -6.59 20.50 14.82
C ILE A 117 -6.80 19.00 14.57
N SER A 118 -5.72 18.26 14.30
CA SER A 118 -5.80 16.82 14.01
C SER A 118 -6.37 16.02 15.18
N LYS A 119 -6.12 16.42 16.41
CA LYS A 119 -6.69 15.78 17.63
C LYS A 119 -8.19 16.02 17.81
N MET A 120 -8.74 17.08 17.22
CA MET A 120 -10.19 17.33 17.21
C MET A 120 -10.93 16.37 16.26
N ILE A 121 -10.21 15.72 15.34
CA ILE A 121 -10.79 14.72 14.42
C ILE A 121 -10.75 13.35 15.11
N PRO A 122 -11.87 12.62 15.23
CA PRO A 122 -11.89 11.29 15.85
C PRO A 122 -10.99 10.29 15.12
N PHE A 123 -10.33 9.42 15.89
CA PHE A 123 -9.56 8.31 15.33
C PHE A 123 -10.50 7.11 15.07
N GLN A 124 -11.09 7.08 13.89
CA GLN A 124 -12.01 6.02 13.48
C GLN A 124 -11.74 5.64 12.03
N VAL A 125 -11.80 4.34 11.71
CA VAL A 125 -11.66 3.84 10.34
C VAL A 125 -12.75 4.44 9.46
N GLY A 126 -12.39 4.99 8.30
CA GLY A 126 -13.33 5.63 7.39
C GLY A 126 -13.81 7.03 7.82
N MET A 127 -13.18 7.64 8.83
CA MET A 127 -13.48 9.03 9.21
C MET A 127 -13.03 9.98 8.11
N THR A 128 -14.00 10.67 7.50
CA THR A 128 -13.75 11.75 6.55
C THR A 128 -13.75 13.11 7.25
N LEU A 129 -13.13 14.11 6.64
CA LEU A 129 -13.13 15.46 7.19
C LEU A 129 -14.55 16.04 7.30
N GLU A 130 -15.41 15.78 6.30
CA GLU A 130 -16.82 16.18 6.30
C GLU A 130 -17.59 15.59 7.48
N LYS A 131 -17.39 14.30 7.72
CA LYS A 131 -18.00 13.59 8.85
C LYS A 131 -17.51 14.15 10.18
N ALA A 132 -16.20 14.40 10.29
CA ALA A 132 -15.61 14.98 11.50
C ALA A 132 -16.18 16.38 11.82
N ILE A 133 -16.31 17.26 10.83
CA ILE A 133 -16.89 18.61 11.02
C ILE A 133 -18.36 18.52 11.45
N ARG A 134 -19.11 17.57 10.89
CA ARG A 134 -20.52 17.38 11.24
C ARG A 134 -20.71 16.86 12.66
N GLU A 135 -19.87 15.90 13.07
CA GLU A 135 -20.01 15.18 14.34
C GLU A 135 -19.29 15.84 15.52
N GLN A 136 -18.31 16.74 15.25
CA GLN A 136 -17.51 17.36 16.30
C GLN A 136 -17.78 18.86 16.43
N PRO A 137 -18.58 19.27 17.44
CA PRO A 137 -18.90 20.70 17.66
C PRO A 137 -17.65 21.56 17.90
N ILE A 138 -16.66 21.00 18.61
CA ILE A 138 -15.40 21.68 18.91
C ILE A 138 -14.63 22.03 17.63
N LEU A 139 -14.55 21.12 16.65
CA LEU A 139 -13.91 21.38 15.37
C LEU A 139 -14.68 22.44 14.56
N LYS A 140 -16.02 22.34 14.58
CA LYS A 140 -16.88 23.31 13.89
C LYS A 140 -16.75 24.71 14.49
N GLN A 141 -16.61 24.82 15.83
CA GLN A 141 -16.39 26.08 16.50
C GLN A 141 -15.01 26.64 16.20
N ALA A 142 -13.95 25.81 16.28
CA ALA A 142 -12.58 26.24 15.97
C ALA A 142 -12.43 26.81 14.53
N ILE A 143 -13.16 26.24 13.56
CA ILE A 143 -13.19 26.74 12.18
C ILE A 143 -13.82 28.15 12.10
N LYS A 144 -14.78 28.45 12.95
CA LYS A 144 -15.45 29.76 12.95
C LYS A 144 -14.67 30.85 13.70
N ASP A 145 -13.93 30.45 14.72
CA ASP A 145 -13.27 31.36 15.65
C ASP A 145 -11.84 31.74 15.19
N ASP A 146 -11.27 30.98 14.25
CA ASP A 146 -9.87 31.13 13.84
C ASP A 146 -9.71 31.00 12.33
N ASP A 147 -9.40 32.10 11.66
CA ASP A 147 -9.21 32.16 10.21
C ASP A 147 -8.07 31.26 9.71
N GLU A 148 -7.01 31.05 10.54
CA GLU A 148 -5.93 30.13 10.18
C GLU A 148 -6.40 28.67 10.17
N VAL A 149 -7.27 28.30 11.11
CA VAL A 149 -7.89 26.97 11.15
C VAL A 149 -8.80 26.77 9.94
N GLN A 150 -9.59 27.79 9.58
CA GLN A 150 -10.44 27.76 8.40
C GLN A 150 -9.62 27.56 7.13
N GLU A 151 -8.53 28.33 6.93
CA GLU A 151 -7.64 28.19 5.77
C GLU A 151 -7.08 26.76 5.64
N ILE A 152 -6.58 26.20 6.74
CA ILE A 152 -6.04 24.85 6.78
C ILE A 152 -7.11 23.82 6.42
N ILE A 153 -8.31 23.96 6.96
CA ILE A 153 -9.42 23.04 6.70
C ILE A 153 -9.88 23.10 5.25
N ASP A 154 -10.01 24.30 4.66
CA ASP A 154 -10.41 24.48 3.27
C ASP A 154 -9.41 23.85 2.29
N LEU A 155 -8.13 24.04 2.53
CA LEU A 155 -7.07 23.39 1.74
C LEU A 155 -7.03 21.89 1.97
N THR A 156 -7.30 21.44 3.19
CA THR A 156 -7.41 20.01 3.52
C THR A 156 -8.58 19.37 2.77
N PHE A 157 -9.71 20.06 2.64
CA PHE A 157 -10.84 19.59 1.82
C PHE A 157 -10.47 19.37 0.37
N LYS A 158 -9.75 20.31 -0.23
CA LYS A 158 -9.28 20.19 -1.60
C LYS A 158 -8.33 19.02 -1.77
N LYS A 159 -7.42 18.79 -0.82
CA LYS A 159 -6.41 17.73 -0.86
C LYS A 159 -6.95 16.35 -0.48
N SER A 160 -7.91 16.25 0.44
CA SER A 160 -8.49 14.96 0.84
C SER A 160 -9.27 14.26 -0.30
N LYS A 161 -9.66 15.02 -1.32
CA LYS A 161 -10.28 14.49 -2.55
C LYS A 161 -9.26 14.03 -3.60
N VAL A 162 -7.96 14.30 -3.40
CA VAL A 162 -6.90 13.86 -4.30
C VAL A 162 -6.52 12.43 -3.93
N SER A 163 -6.79 11.48 -4.81
CA SER A 163 -6.30 10.11 -4.68
C SER A 163 -4.82 10.05 -5.07
N CYS A 164 -4.00 9.43 -4.22
CA CYS A 164 -2.65 9.06 -4.60
C CYS A 164 -2.70 7.76 -5.40
N HIS A 165 -2.06 7.76 -6.57
CA HIS A 165 -1.89 6.56 -7.37
C HIS A 165 -0.66 5.79 -6.91
N LYS A 166 -0.83 4.53 -6.58
CA LYS A 166 0.27 3.58 -6.40
C LYS A 166 0.07 2.47 -7.42
N THR A 167 1.00 2.32 -8.32
CA THR A 167 0.98 1.22 -9.29
C THR A 167 1.53 -0.03 -8.64
N ILE A 168 0.72 -1.06 -8.55
CA ILE A 168 1.09 -2.41 -8.11
C ILE A 168 0.97 -3.32 -9.33
N ILE A 169 1.89 -4.25 -9.47
CA ILE A 169 1.85 -5.28 -10.51
C ILE A 169 1.38 -6.56 -9.84
N GLU A 170 0.34 -7.15 -10.34
CA GLU A 170 -0.07 -8.52 -10.06
C GLU A 170 0.34 -9.46 -11.20
#